data_5a2a5402ad1ebde00a3a9a0a75f0a03a
#
_entry.id   5a2a5402ad1ebde00a3a9a0a75f0a03a
#
_cell.length_a   1.000
_cell.length_b   1.000
_cell.length_c   1.000
_cell.angle_alpha   90.00
_cell.angle_beta   90.00
_cell.angle_gamma   90.00
#
_symmetry.space_group_name_H-M   'P 1'
#
loop_
_entity.id
_entity.type
_entity.pdbx_description
1 polymer ?
#
loop_
_entity_poly.entity_id
_entity_poly.type
_entity_poly.pdbx_seq_one_letter_code
_entity_poly.pdbx_strand_id
1 'polypeptide(L)'
;RNKRETKGGFVMKIIMLGAPGAGKGTQAKQIAQAYDIPHISTGDIFRANIKEGTELGKKAQEYMDKGLLVPDELVCDLVVDRIHKDDCEKGYILDGFPRTIPQANALDEALAKDGEKIEFAIDIEVPDENIINRMSGRRSCKDCGAIFHVQYNPPKKENCCDVCGGELVLRDDDKAETVKKRLDVYHEQTAPLIAHYKE
;
A
#
# COMPACT_ATOMS: atom_id res chain seq x y z
N ARG A 1 29.81 14.69 -6.59
CA ARG A 1 28.43 15.21 -6.29
C ARG A 1 27.84 15.70 -7.61
N ASN A 2 27.28 14.81 -8.39
CA ASN A 2 26.54 15.17 -9.60
C ASN A 2 25.13 15.59 -9.17
N LYS A 3 24.79 16.87 -9.33
CA LYS A 3 23.42 17.31 -9.38
C LYS A 3 22.77 16.58 -10.55
N ARG A 4 21.78 15.71 -10.27
CA ARG A 4 20.93 15.13 -11.29
C ARG A 4 20.12 16.27 -11.91
N GLU A 5 20.52 16.71 -13.09
CA GLU A 5 19.72 17.63 -13.90
C GLU A 5 18.52 16.85 -14.42
N THR A 6 17.38 17.02 -13.77
CA THR A 6 16.11 16.53 -14.28
C THR A 6 15.79 17.29 -15.55
N LYS A 7 15.91 16.63 -16.70
CA LYS A 7 15.36 17.13 -17.96
C LYS A 7 13.85 17.34 -17.73
N GLY A 8 13.42 18.58 -17.54
CA GLY A 8 12.08 19.17 -17.61
C GLY A 8 10.81 18.30 -17.49
N GLY A 9 10.85 17.15 -16.84
CA GLY A 9 9.68 16.31 -16.55
C GLY A 9 9.23 16.54 -15.11
N PHE A 10 7.93 16.65 -14.91
CA PHE A 10 7.33 16.77 -13.58
C PHE A 10 7.53 15.45 -12.83
N VAL A 11 8.30 15.45 -11.74
CA VAL A 11 8.51 14.27 -10.90
C VAL A 11 7.32 14.15 -9.95
N MET A 12 6.62 13.01 -9.99
CA MET A 12 5.42 12.79 -9.20
C MET A 12 5.68 11.82 -8.04
N LYS A 13 5.74 12.33 -6.82
CA LYS A 13 5.82 11.53 -5.59
C LYS A 13 4.50 11.62 -4.86
N ILE A 14 3.76 10.52 -4.88
CA ILE A 14 2.37 10.45 -4.41
C ILE A 14 2.27 9.47 -3.24
N ILE A 15 1.54 9.84 -2.20
CA ILE A 15 1.09 8.91 -1.16
C ILE A 15 -0.42 8.71 -1.24
N MET A 16 -0.86 7.48 -0.99
CA MET A 16 -2.28 7.12 -0.92
C MET A 16 -2.69 6.93 0.52
N LEU A 17 -3.60 7.78 0.99
CA LEU A 17 -4.21 7.70 2.31
C LEU A 17 -5.62 7.10 2.22
N GLY A 18 -6.15 6.64 3.35
CA GLY A 18 -7.48 6.05 3.46
C GLY A 18 -7.48 4.68 4.14
N ALA A 19 -8.65 4.26 4.60
CA ALA A 19 -8.86 3.03 5.37
C ALA A 19 -8.44 1.75 4.60
N PRO A 20 -8.12 0.65 5.28
CA PRO A 20 -7.94 -0.65 4.63
C PRO A 20 -9.22 -1.01 3.86
N GLY A 21 -9.09 -1.45 2.60
CA GLY A 21 -10.27 -1.76 1.76
C GLY A 21 -10.93 -0.56 1.07
N ALA A 22 -10.48 0.68 1.28
CA ALA A 22 -11.00 1.88 0.60
C ALA A 22 -10.83 1.88 -0.92
N GLY A 23 -9.88 1.09 -1.45
CA GLY A 23 -9.60 1.01 -2.89
C GLY A 23 -8.29 1.66 -3.32
N LYS A 24 -7.43 2.05 -2.37
CA LYS A 24 -6.13 2.70 -2.63
C LYS A 24 -5.33 1.99 -3.71
N GLY A 25 -5.07 0.69 -3.55
CA GLY A 25 -4.27 -0.07 -4.51
C GLY A 25 -4.87 -0.14 -5.92
N THR A 26 -6.20 -0.11 -6.04
CA THR A 26 -6.88 -0.07 -7.34
C THR A 26 -6.63 1.26 -8.04
N GLN A 27 -6.81 2.36 -7.32
CA GLN A 27 -6.57 3.71 -7.85
C GLN A 27 -5.09 3.95 -8.11
N ALA A 28 -4.22 3.54 -7.18
CA ALA A 28 -2.78 3.66 -7.33
C ALA A 28 -2.25 2.97 -8.60
N LYS A 29 -2.74 1.77 -8.91
CA LYS A 29 -2.37 1.05 -10.15
C LYS A 29 -2.77 1.80 -11.42
N GLN A 30 -3.97 2.40 -11.43
CA GLN A 30 -4.44 3.18 -12.59
C GLN A 30 -3.60 4.46 -12.78
N ILE A 31 -3.31 5.17 -11.69
CA ILE A 31 -2.47 6.36 -11.73
C ILE A 31 -1.04 5.98 -12.15
N ALA A 32 -0.46 4.95 -11.56
CA ALA A 32 0.87 4.46 -11.90
C ALA A 32 1.01 4.14 -13.39
N GLN A 33 0.00 3.45 -13.96
CA GLN A 33 -0.04 3.14 -15.39
C GLN A 33 -0.20 4.39 -16.25
N ALA A 34 -1.03 5.36 -15.85
CA ALA A 34 -1.27 6.57 -16.63
C ALA A 34 -0.05 7.48 -16.71
N TYR A 35 0.78 7.50 -15.66
CA TYR A 35 1.95 8.38 -15.57
C TYR A 35 3.30 7.66 -15.73
N ASP A 36 3.29 6.37 -16.00
CA ASP A 36 4.50 5.53 -16.16
C ASP A 36 5.46 5.64 -14.95
N ILE A 37 4.89 5.53 -13.75
CA ILE A 37 5.62 5.53 -12.47
C ILE A 37 5.33 4.26 -11.67
N PRO A 38 6.26 3.76 -10.83
CA PRO A 38 6.05 2.55 -10.06
C PRO A 38 4.99 2.74 -8.95
N HIS A 39 4.14 1.72 -8.77
CA HIS A 39 3.28 1.55 -7.62
C HIS A 39 4.00 0.72 -6.56
N ILE A 40 4.29 1.32 -5.42
CA ILE A 40 5.00 0.70 -4.29
C ILE A 40 3.98 0.42 -3.18
N SER A 41 3.57 -0.84 -3.06
CA SER A 41 2.66 -1.30 -2.01
C SER A 41 3.42 -2.06 -0.93
N THR A 42 3.53 -1.48 0.26
CA THR A 42 4.18 -2.16 1.39
C THR A 42 3.48 -3.46 1.76
N GLY A 43 2.16 -3.49 1.67
CA GLY A 43 1.39 -4.70 1.89
C GLY A 43 1.71 -5.81 0.89
N ASP A 44 1.94 -5.49 -0.39
CA ASP A 44 2.30 -6.48 -1.40
C ASP A 44 3.74 -6.96 -1.22
N ILE A 45 4.66 -6.06 -0.83
CA ILE A 45 6.05 -6.42 -0.51
C ILE A 45 6.08 -7.40 0.67
N PHE A 46 5.37 -7.13 1.76
CA PHE A 46 5.31 -8.05 2.89
C PHE A 46 4.67 -9.39 2.51
N ARG A 47 3.58 -9.40 1.74
CA ARG A 47 2.96 -10.65 1.26
C ARG A 47 3.89 -11.48 0.37
N ALA A 48 4.68 -10.86 -0.48
CA ALA A 48 5.70 -11.55 -1.27
C ALA A 48 6.75 -12.21 -0.34
N ASN A 49 7.26 -11.47 0.63
CA ASN A 49 8.22 -11.98 1.62
C ASN A 49 7.65 -13.12 2.49
N ILE A 50 6.35 -13.05 2.85
CA ILE A 50 5.66 -14.13 3.57
C ILE A 50 5.60 -15.38 2.69
N LYS A 51 5.22 -15.23 1.42
CA LYS A 51 5.15 -16.34 0.45
C LYS A 51 6.51 -16.99 0.24
N GLU A 52 7.58 -16.20 0.22
CA GLU A 52 8.97 -16.68 0.08
C GLU A 52 9.56 -17.22 1.38
N GLY A 53 8.89 -17.02 2.52
CA GLY A 53 9.33 -17.49 3.84
C GLY A 53 10.56 -16.77 4.39
N THR A 54 10.82 -15.54 3.96
CA THR A 54 11.96 -14.75 4.44
C THR A 54 11.80 -14.38 5.92
N GLU A 55 12.90 -14.04 6.61
CA GLU A 55 12.85 -13.58 8.00
C GLU A 55 11.98 -12.30 8.15
N LEU A 56 12.04 -11.39 7.17
CA LEU A 56 11.17 -10.24 7.12
C LEU A 56 9.69 -10.65 6.98
N GLY A 57 9.41 -11.61 6.10
CA GLY A 57 8.06 -12.14 5.89
C GLY A 57 7.48 -12.76 7.16
N LYS A 58 8.25 -13.60 7.88
CA LYS A 58 7.82 -14.23 9.14
C LYS A 58 7.48 -13.16 10.19
N LYS A 59 8.34 -12.15 10.38
CA LYS A 59 8.07 -11.06 11.30
C LYS A 59 6.84 -10.26 10.91
N ALA A 60 6.69 -9.90 9.63
CA ALA A 60 5.55 -9.14 9.15
C ALA A 60 4.23 -9.90 9.33
N GLN A 61 4.24 -11.22 9.12
CA GLN A 61 3.06 -12.08 9.27
C GLN A 61 2.48 -12.02 10.68
N GLU A 62 3.32 -12.04 11.72
CA GLU A 62 2.88 -11.98 13.13
C GLU A 62 2.00 -10.76 13.43
N TYR A 63 2.29 -9.61 12.79
CA TYR A 63 1.52 -8.38 12.94
C TYR A 63 0.29 -8.37 12.02
N MET A 64 0.48 -8.73 10.75
CA MET A 64 -0.58 -8.67 9.74
C MET A 64 -1.75 -9.58 10.08
N ASP A 65 -1.51 -10.80 10.57
CA ASP A 65 -2.55 -11.76 10.97
C ASP A 65 -3.40 -11.25 12.15
N LYS A 66 -2.82 -10.40 12.99
CA LYS A 66 -3.51 -9.73 14.10
C LYS A 66 -4.16 -8.38 13.71
N GLY A 67 -4.05 -7.96 12.44
CA GLY A 67 -4.52 -6.67 11.96
C GLY A 67 -3.73 -5.46 12.49
N LEU A 68 -2.51 -5.69 12.98
CA LEU A 68 -1.61 -4.67 13.49
C LEU A 68 -0.66 -4.15 12.39
N LEU A 69 -0.02 -3.01 12.65
CA LEU A 69 1.05 -2.49 11.79
C LEU A 69 2.37 -3.21 12.08
N VAL A 70 3.14 -3.46 11.01
CA VAL A 70 4.53 -3.89 11.14
C VAL A 70 5.34 -2.73 11.77
N PRO A 71 6.32 -3.01 12.65
CA PRO A 71 7.12 -1.97 13.31
C PRO A 71 7.71 -0.94 12.34
N ASP A 72 7.66 0.34 12.74
CA ASP A 72 8.03 1.48 11.88
C ASP A 72 9.44 1.36 11.31
N GLU A 73 10.42 0.93 12.12
CA GLU A 73 11.82 0.76 11.69
C GLU A 73 11.95 -0.18 10.48
N LEU A 74 11.26 -1.34 10.53
CA LEU A 74 11.31 -2.32 9.44
C LEU A 74 10.65 -1.81 8.16
N VAL A 75 9.59 -1.02 8.31
CA VAL A 75 8.87 -0.49 7.14
C VAL A 75 9.62 0.69 6.53
N CYS A 76 10.17 1.58 7.35
CA CYS A 76 10.90 2.77 6.87
C CYS A 76 12.12 2.37 6.06
N ASP A 77 12.98 1.48 6.58
CA ASP A 77 14.17 1.02 5.86
C ASP A 77 13.81 0.41 4.50
N LEU A 78 12.79 -0.45 4.48
CA LEU A 78 12.32 -1.09 3.26
C LEU A 78 11.84 -0.06 2.21
N VAL A 79 11.07 0.95 2.64
CA VAL A 79 10.53 1.97 1.72
C VAL A 79 11.62 2.91 1.24
N VAL A 80 12.50 3.36 2.14
CA VAL A 80 13.62 4.24 1.78
C VAL A 80 14.54 3.56 0.75
N ASP A 81 14.89 2.30 0.95
CA ASP A 81 15.66 1.54 -0.04
C ASP A 81 14.93 1.42 -1.37
N ARG A 82 13.60 1.25 -1.35
CA ARG A 82 12.78 1.06 -2.56
C ARG A 82 12.64 2.32 -3.40
N ILE A 83 12.44 3.49 -2.77
CA ILE A 83 12.25 4.75 -3.49
C ILE A 83 13.53 5.28 -4.15
N HIS A 84 14.70 4.78 -3.74
CA HIS A 84 15.98 5.14 -4.34
C HIS A 84 16.38 4.24 -5.53
N LYS A 85 15.54 3.30 -5.97
CA LYS A 85 15.80 2.50 -7.17
C LYS A 85 15.62 3.35 -8.43
N ASP A 86 16.31 2.97 -9.49
CA ASP A 86 16.35 3.71 -10.77
C ASP A 86 14.96 3.90 -11.40
N ASP A 87 14.04 2.95 -11.21
CA ASP A 87 12.67 3.05 -11.71
C ASP A 87 11.83 4.12 -11.01
N CYS A 88 12.29 4.65 -9.88
CA CYS A 88 11.64 5.73 -9.12
C CYS A 88 12.09 7.13 -9.52
N GLU A 89 13.02 7.29 -10.46
CA GLU A 89 13.56 8.61 -10.86
C GLU A 89 12.50 9.58 -11.40
N LYS A 90 11.46 9.06 -12.06
CA LYS A 90 10.33 9.85 -12.59
C LYS A 90 9.23 10.12 -11.55
N GLY A 91 9.34 9.53 -10.38
CA GLY A 91 8.33 9.55 -9.33
C GLY A 91 7.84 8.16 -8.98
N TYR A 92 6.88 8.09 -8.06
CA TYR A 92 6.31 6.84 -7.56
C TYR A 92 5.00 7.10 -6.81
N ILE A 93 4.26 6.03 -6.56
CA ILE A 93 3.09 6.04 -5.68
C ILE A 93 3.35 5.10 -4.52
N LEU A 94 3.26 5.62 -3.29
CA LEU A 94 3.30 4.83 -2.07
C LEU A 94 1.87 4.44 -1.66
N ASP A 95 1.62 3.14 -1.52
CA ASP A 95 0.35 2.59 -1.04
C ASP A 95 0.60 1.78 0.24
N GLY A 96 -0.06 2.20 1.31
CA GLY A 96 0.09 1.60 2.63
C GLY A 96 1.35 2.04 3.40
N PHE A 97 1.95 3.14 2.99
CA PHE A 97 3.00 3.86 3.71
C PHE A 97 2.94 5.36 3.32
N PRO A 98 3.14 6.31 4.26
CA PRO A 98 3.24 6.07 5.71
C PRO A 98 1.89 5.65 6.32
N ARG A 99 1.93 5.02 7.49
CA ARG A 99 0.74 4.67 8.29
C ARG A 99 0.76 5.27 9.69
N THR A 100 1.87 5.86 10.09
CA THR A 100 2.05 6.53 11.38
C THR A 100 2.77 7.85 11.17
N ILE A 101 2.61 8.79 12.11
CA ILE A 101 3.35 10.07 12.08
C ILE A 101 4.88 9.85 12.11
N PRO A 102 5.44 8.94 12.93
CA PRO A 102 6.87 8.62 12.86
C PRO A 102 7.33 8.16 11.47
N GLN A 103 6.53 7.33 10.77
CA GLN A 103 6.85 6.91 9.39
C GLN A 103 6.83 8.10 8.42
N ALA A 104 5.86 9.02 8.54
CA ALA A 104 5.79 10.22 7.72
C ALA A 104 7.02 11.10 7.91
N ASN A 105 7.40 11.37 9.17
CA ASN A 105 8.60 12.15 9.48
C ASN A 105 9.87 11.50 8.93
N ALA A 106 10.01 10.18 9.06
CA ALA A 106 11.16 9.44 8.52
C ALA A 106 11.24 9.53 6.98
N LEU A 107 10.08 9.47 6.29
CA LEU A 107 10.00 9.67 4.85
C LEU A 107 10.41 11.09 4.45
N ASP A 108 9.88 12.10 5.12
CA ASP A 108 10.15 13.50 4.83
C ASP A 108 11.63 13.84 5.07
N GLU A 109 12.23 13.32 6.16
CA GLU A 109 13.66 13.45 6.42
C GLU A 109 14.54 12.76 5.37
N ALA A 110 14.13 11.59 4.90
CA ALA A 110 14.86 10.88 3.85
C ALA A 110 14.83 11.66 2.54
N LEU A 111 13.68 12.17 2.13
CA LEU A 111 13.52 12.96 0.91
C LEU A 111 14.23 14.31 0.98
N ALA A 112 14.18 14.98 2.15
CA ALA A 112 14.84 16.28 2.35
C ALA A 112 16.36 16.21 2.17
N LYS A 113 17.01 15.06 2.44
CA LYS A 113 18.45 14.85 2.18
C LYS A 113 18.81 14.97 0.71
N ASP A 114 17.87 14.62 -0.17
CA ASP A 114 18.01 14.72 -1.62
C ASP A 114 17.41 16.03 -2.19
N GLY A 115 16.88 16.89 -1.32
CA GLY A 115 16.20 18.14 -1.71
C GLY A 115 14.82 17.89 -2.31
N GLU A 116 14.20 16.77 -1.98
CA GLU A 116 12.92 16.31 -2.49
C GLU A 116 11.82 16.36 -1.43
N LYS A 117 10.59 16.22 -1.85
CA LYS A 117 9.42 16.13 -0.96
C LYS A 117 8.29 15.34 -1.62
N ILE A 118 7.29 14.96 -0.85
CA ILE A 118 6.01 14.47 -1.37
C ILE A 118 5.28 15.64 -2.05
N GLU A 119 4.81 15.43 -3.28
CA GLU A 119 4.04 16.43 -4.03
C GLU A 119 2.54 16.30 -3.81
N PHE A 120 2.04 15.07 -3.64
CA PHE A 120 0.61 14.81 -3.49
C PHE A 120 0.32 13.78 -2.42
N ALA A 121 -0.67 14.08 -1.57
CA ALA A 121 -1.30 13.13 -0.68
C ALA A 121 -2.77 12.98 -1.11
N ILE A 122 -3.14 11.78 -1.57
CA ILE A 122 -4.49 11.48 -2.04
C ILE A 122 -5.21 10.66 -0.98
N ASP A 123 -6.24 11.25 -0.36
CA ASP A 123 -7.06 10.55 0.60
C ASP A 123 -8.33 9.98 -0.06
N ILE A 124 -8.60 8.68 0.19
CA ILE A 124 -9.78 7.98 -0.28
C ILE A 124 -10.68 7.69 0.92
N GLU A 125 -11.68 8.54 1.12
CA GLU A 125 -12.67 8.38 2.18
C GLU A 125 -13.74 7.36 1.78
N VAL A 126 -13.97 6.39 2.66
CA VAL A 126 -15.03 5.38 2.53
C VAL A 126 -15.57 5.07 3.93
N PRO A 127 -16.90 5.11 4.16
CA PRO A 127 -17.48 4.74 5.44
C PRO A 127 -17.13 3.31 5.88
N ASP A 128 -16.91 3.10 7.17
CA ASP A 128 -16.46 1.82 7.73
C ASP A 128 -17.39 0.66 7.37
N GLU A 129 -18.70 0.89 7.35
CA GLU A 129 -19.70 -0.13 6.94
C GLU A 129 -19.41 -0.64 5.53
N ASN A 130 -19.09 0.25 4.61
CA ASN A 130 -18.73 -0.11 3.24
C ASN A 130 -17.38 -0.82 3.16
N ILE A 131 -16.43 -0.48 4.04
CA ILE A 131 -15.15 -1.17 4.15
C ILE A 131 -15.35 -2.64 4.54
N ILE A 132 -16.15 -2.90 5.57
CA ILE A 132 -16.43 -4.27 6.04
C ILE A 132 -17.02 -5.11 4.90
N ASN A 133 -18.00 -4.57 4.17
CA ASN A 133 -18.61 -5.25 3.03
C ASN A 133 -17.61 -5.51 1.89
N ARG A 134 -16.76 -4.53 1.57
CA ARG A 134 -15.74 -4.67 0.53
C ARG A 134 -14.68 -5.71 0.88
N MET A 135 -14.24 -5.75 2.13
CA MET A 135 -13.17 -6.66 2.54
C MET A 135 -13.66 -8.10 2.65
N SER A 136 -14.86 -8.35 3.14
CA SER A 136 -15.47 -9.69 3.21
C SER A 136 -15.68 -10.31 1.82
N GLY A 137 -16.00 -9.49 0.82
CA GLY A 137 -16.19 -9.91 -0.56
C GLY A 137 -14.91 -9.96 -1.40
N ARG A 138 -13.79 -9.43 -0.89
CA ARG A 138 -12.52 -9.41 -1.63
C ARG A 138 -11.95 -10.80 -1.81
N ARG A 139 -11.40 -11.05 -3.00
CA ARG A 139 -10.64 -12.27 -3.32
C ARG A 139 -9.29 -11.86 -3.91
N SER A 140 -8.25 -12.54 -3.51
CA SER A 140 -6.88 -12.33 -4.03
C SER A 140 -6.38 -13.59 -4.68
N CYS A 141 -5.73 -13.45 -5.82
CA CYS A 141 -5.04 -14.57 -6.44
C CYS A 141 -3.77 -14.93 -5.66
N LYS A 142 -3.60 -16.20 -5.31
CA LYS A 142 -2.41 -16.70 -4.62
C LYS A 142 -1.14 -16.54 -5.46
N ASP A 143 -1.26 -16.61 -6.78
CA ASP A 143 -0.11 -16.64 -7.67
C ASP A 143 0.34 -15.24 -8.12
N CYS A 144 -0.57 -14.45 -8.68
CA CYS A 144 -0.24 -13.15 -9.27
C CYS A 144 -0.70 -11.93 -8.45
N GLY A 145 -1.41 -12.14 -7.33
CA GLY A 145 -1.87 -11.04 -6.46
C GLY A 145 -3.03 -10.20 -7.05
N ALA A 146 -3.61 -10.60 -8.20
CA ALA A 146 -4.76 -9.92 -8.77
C ALA A 146 -5.95 -9.92 -7.80
N ILE A 147 -6.68 -8.79 -7.78
CA ILE A 147 -7.77 -8.57 -6.83
C ILE A 147 -9.12 -8.65 -7.57
N PHE A 148 -10.02 -9.42 -7.00
CA PHE A 148 -11.41 -9.56 -7.42
C PHE A 148 -12.35 -9.27 -6.25
N HIS A 149 -13.63 -9.17 -6.54
CA HIS A 149 -14.66 -9.03 -5.53
C HIS A 149 -15.89 -9.84 -5.94
N VAL A 150 -16.43 -10.62 -5.02
CA VAL A 150 -17.56 -11.54 -5.33
C VAL A 150 -18.79 -10.84 -5.92
N GLN A 151 -18.99 -9.56 -5.64
CA GLN A 151 -20.14 -8.78 -6.10
C GLN A 151 -19.75 -7.68 -7.10
N TYR A 152 -18.69 -6.90 -6.82
CA TYR A 152 -18.37 -5.69 -7.62
C TYR A 152 -17.43 -5.93 -8.78
N ASN A 153 -16.62 -6.97 -8.73
CA ASN A 153 -15.71 -7.39 -9.79
C ASN A 153 -15.52 -8.91 -9.73
N PRO A 154 -16.58 -9.71 -10.02
CA PRO A 154 -16.49 -11.15 -9.93
C PRO A 154 -15.56 -11.71 -11.02
N PRO A 155 -14.82 -12.80 -10.72
CA PRO A 155 -14.07 -13.51 -11.74
C PRO A 155 -15.04 -14.19 -12.72
N LYS A 156 -14.60 -14.41 -13.96
CA LYS A 156 -15.38 -15.12 -15.00
C LYS A 156 -15.72 -16.55 -14.60
N LYS A 157 -14.82 -17.19 -13.85
CA LYS A 157 -15.02 -18.52 -13.28
C LYS A 157 -14.78 -18.45 -11.78
N GLU A 158 -15.71 -19.00 -11.01
CA GLU A 158 -15.62 -19.00 -9.55
C GLU A 158 -14.28 -19.56 -9.07
N ASN A 159 -13.67 -18.89 -8.08
CA ASN A 159 -12.39 -19.22 -7.46
C ASN A 159 -11.20 -19.33 -8.42
N CYS A 160 -11.31 -18.81 -9.66
CA CYS A 160 -10.26 -18.85 -10.66
C CYS A 160 -9.88 -17.43 -11.10
N CYS A 161 -8.60 -17.13 -11.10
CA CYS A 161 -8.07 -15.82 -11.51
C CYS A 161 -8.16 -15.64 -13.03
N ASP A 162 -8.80 -14.57 -13.50
CA ASP A 162 -8.90 -14.26 -14.92
C ASP A 162 -7.56 -13.87 -15.57
N VAL A 163 -6.55 -13.51 -14.75
CA VAL A 163 -5.25 -13.06 -15.24
C VAL A 163 -4.29 -14.24 -15.47
N CYS A 164 -4.21 -15.17 -14.50
CA CYS A 164 -3.22 -16.26 -14.55
C CYS A 164 -3.80 -17.67 -14.35
N GLY A 165 -5.12 -17.79 -14.13
CA GLY A 165 -5.75 -19.08 -13.83
C GLY A 165 -5.55 -19.62 -12.42
N GLY A 166 -4.82 -18.90 -11.57
CA GLY A 166 -4.53 -19.31 -10.19
C GLY A 166 -5.75 -19.26 -9.27
N GLU A 167 -5.63 -19.85 -8.09
CA GLU A 167 -6.70 -19.92 -7.08
C GLU A 167 -6.96 -18.52 -6.46
N LEU A 168 -8.24 -18.17 -6.32
CA LEU A 168 -8.68 -16.98 -5.62
C LEU A 168 -9.09 -17.32 -4.18
N VAL A 169 -8.54 -16.60 -3.22
CA VAL A 169 -8.79 -16.81 -1.79
C VAL A 169 -9.17 -15.54 -1.06
N LEU A 170 -9.89 -15.67 0.04
CA LEU A 170 -10.02 -14.62 1.04
C LEU A 170 -8.68 -14.52 1.79
N ARG A 171 -8.14 -13.32 1.94
CA ARG A 171 -6.92 -13.10 2.73
C ARG A 171 -7.20 -13.32 4.22
N ASP A 172 -6.20 -13.74 4.98
CA ASP A 172 -6.34 -13.90 6.43
C ASP A 172 -6.63 -12.57 7.12
N ASP A 173 -6.04 -11.49 6.63
CA ASP A 173 -6.27 -10.13 7.12
C ASP A 173 -7.60 -9.49 6.66
N ASP A 174 -8.44 -10.23 5.89
CA ASP A 174 -9.79 -9.82 5.47
C ASP A 174 -10.91 -10.53 6.25
N LYS A 175 -10.57 -11.36 7.22
CA LYS A 175 -11.55 -11.95 8.13
C LYS A 175 -12.22 -10.86 8.98
N ALA A 176 -13.51 -11.00 9.25
CA ALA A 176 -14.32 -9.94 9.86
C ALA A 176 -13.73 -9.37 11.16
N GLU A 177 -13.19 -10.24 12.02
CA GLU A 177 -12.55 -9.83 13.28
C GLU A 177 -11.28 -9.00 13.03
N THR A 178 -10.46 -9.45 12.08
CA THR A 178 -9.23 -8.76 11.71
C THR A 178 -9.53 -7.41 11.04
N VAL A 179 -10.56 -7.35 10.20
CA VAL A 179 -11.00 -6.09 9.55
C VAL A 179 -11.38 -5.04 10.57
N LYS A 180 -12.16 -5.42 11.60
CA LYS A 180 -12.51 -4.50 12.68
C LYS A 180 -11.28 -3.96 13.37
N LYS A 181 -10.35 -4.83 13.75
CA LYS A 181 -9.09 -4.42 14.39
C LYS A 181 -8.26 -3.50 13.50
N ARG A 182 -8.22 -3.76 12.20
CA ARG A 182 -7.53 -2.89 11.21
C ARG A 182 -8.15 -1.51 11.10
N LEU A 183 -9.48 -1.40 11.21
CA LEU A 183 -10.17 -0.11 11.25
C LEU A 183 -9.84 0.66 12.53
N ASP A 184 -9.86 0.00 13.70
CA ASP A 184 -9.47 0.61 14.97
C ASP A 184 -8.05 1.18 14.87
N VAL A 185 -7.08 0.37 14.40
CA VAL A 185 -5.68 0.79 14.19
C VAL A 185 -5.56 1.92 13.16
N TYR A 186 -6.35 1.89 12.10
CA TYR A 186 -6.39 2.96 11.11
C TYR A 186 -6.84 4.29 11.73
N HIS A 187 -7.94 4.30 12.45
CA HIS A 187 -8.46 5.53 13.07
C HIS A 187 -7.49 6.10 14.12
N GLU A 188 -6.85 5.22 14.89
CA GLU A 188 -5.91 5.63 15.95
C GLU A 188 -4.58 6.14 15.38
N GLN A 189 -3.99 5.44 14.41
CA GLN A 189 -2.60 5.65 14.02
C GLN A 189 -2.42 6.28 12.64
N THR A 190 -3.33 5.99 11.68
CA THR A 190 -3.15 6.39 10.28
C THR A 190 -4.01 7.60 9.89
N ALA A 191 -5.24 7.70 10.36
CA ALA A 191 -6.12 8.84 10.08
C ALA A 191 -5.50 10.21 10.42
N PRO A 192 -4.68 10.35 11.51
CA PRO A 192 -3.99 11.62 11.80
C PRO A 192 -3.07 12.13 10.67
N LEU A 193 -2.60 11.25 9.78
CA LEU A 193 -1.79 11.64 8.62
C LEU A 193 -2.53 12.55 7.64
N ILE A 194 -3.86 12.47 7.58
CA ILE A 194 -4.68 13.34 6.74
C ILE A 194 -4.49 14.81 7.12
N ALA A 195 -4.43 15.10 8.41
CA ALA A 195 -4.13 16.45 8.90
C ALA A 195 -2.67 16.84 8.65
N HIS A 196 -1.72 15.92 8.88
CA HIS A 196 -0.29 16.13 8.67
C HIS A 196 0.05 16.57 7.23
N TYR A 197 -0.60 15.99 6.22
CA TYR A 197 -0.36 16.32 4.81
C TYR A 197 -1.29 17.40 4.23
N LYS A 198 -2.17 18.02 5.04
CA LYS A 198 -2.96 19.19 4.65
C LYS A 198 -2.25 20.52 4.93
N GLU A 199 -1.18 20.51 5.71
CA GLU A 199 -0.32 21.66 6.01
C GLU A 199 0.75 21.85 4.91
#